data_d974d39652ee458a6d47a2b9f7109ce5
#
_entry.id   d974d39652ee458a6d47a2b9f7109ce5
#
_cell.length_a   1.000
_cell.length_b   1.000
_cell.length_c   1.000
_cell.angle_alpha   90.00
_cell.angle_beta   90.00
_cell.angle_gamma   90.00
#
_symmetry.space_group_name_H-M   'P 1'
#
loop_
_entity.id
_entity.type
_entity.pdbx_description
1 polymer ?
#
loop_
_entity_poly.entity_id
_entity_poly.type
_entity_poly.pdbx_seq_one_letter_code
_entity_poly.pdbx_strand_id
1 'polypeptide(L)'
;LDHNELDQQSQHWEKNFSNKPEMFGLEPSISAKKALNFFKEKKINNIIELGAGLGRDSIFFAKNNIKIQALDYSSSGIEIINHKIKRDNLSNYISTKII
;
A
#
# COMPACT_ATOMS: atom_id res chain seq x y z
N LEU A 1 6.55 6.60 19.53
CA LEU A 1 5.15 6.98 19.74
C LEU A 1 4.55 6.17 20.87
N ASP A 2 3.74 6.80 21.72
CA ASP A 2 2.98 6.05 22.71
C ASP A 2 1.72 5.43 22.05
N HIS A 3 1.06 4.56 22.79
CA HIS A 3 -0.08 3.81 22.28
C HIS A 3 -1.26 4.73 21.90
N ASN A 4 -1.49 5.78 22.66
CA ASN A 4 -2.59 6.72 22.41
C ASN A 4 -2.37 7.50 21.13
N GLU A 5 -1.14 7.92 20.86
CA GLU A 5 -0.82 8.63 19.62
C GLU A 5 -1.04 7.75 18.40
N LEU A 6 -0.66 6.48 18.47
CA LEU A 6 -0.90 5.52 17.39
C LEU A 6 -2.38 5.32 17.12
N ASP A 7 -3.19 5.20 18.18
CA ASP A 7 -4.63 5.03 18.04
C ASP A 7 -5.28 6.25 17.40
N GLN A 8 -4.89 7.47 17.81
CA GLN A 8 -5.40 8.68 17.22
C GLN A 8 -5.03 8.82 15.75
N GLN A 9 -3.81 8.48 15.39
CA GLN A 9 -3.35 8.52 14.00
C GLN A 9 -4.12 7.49 13.17
N SER A 10 -4.33 6.30 13.68
CA SER A 10 -5.09 5.27 13.00
C SER A 10 -6.51 5.73 12.68
N GLN A 11 -7.22 6.30 13.66
CA GLN A 11 -8.58 6.81 13.47
C GLN A 11 -8.63 7.94 12.45
N HIS A 12 -7.68 8.84 12.49
CA HIS A 12 -7.58 9.96 11.55
C HIS A 12 -7.38 9.46 10.11
N TRP A 13 -6.46 8.54 9.91
CA TRP A 13 -6.19 7.98 8.60
C TRP A 13 -7.38 7.20 8.05
N GLU A 14 -8.04 6.39 8.86
CA GLU A 14 -9.21 5.65 8.42
C GLU A 14 -10.34 6.57 7.97
N LYS A 15 -10.59 7.65 8.72
CA LYS A 15 -11.60 8.63 8.36
C LYS A 15 -11.30 9.30 7.02
N ASN A 16 -10.06 9.72 6.80
CA ASN A 16 -9.66 10.35 5.54
C ASN A 16 -9.80 9.39 4.38
N PHE A 17 -9.36 8.16 4.53
CA PHE A 17 -9.43 7.15 3.48
C PHE A 17 -10.87 6.81 3.12
N SER A 18 -11.74 6.71 4.12
CA SER A 18 -13.15 6.38 3.89
C SER A 18 -13.90 7.50 3.16
N ASN A 19 -13.55 8.77 3.42
CA ASN A 19 -14.25 9.91 2.83
C ASN A 19 -13.74 10.28 1.44
N LYS A 20 -12.43 10.21 1.22
CA LYS A 20 -11.81 10.64 -0.05
C LYS A 20 -10.67 9.72 -0.45
N PRO A 21 -10.92 8.44 -0.68
CA PRO A 21 -9.85 7.49 -0.95
C PRO A 21 -9.06 7.81 -2.22
N GLU A 22 -9.70 8.35 -3.24
CA GLU A 22 -9.06 8.59 -4.52
C GLU A 22 -8.06 9.73 -4.51
N MET A 23 -8.15 10.65 -3.55
CA MET A 23 -7.18 11.73 -3.42
C MET A 23 -5.76 11.23 -3.13
N PHE A 24 -5.65 10.06 -2.54
CA PHE A 24 -4.36 9.56 -2.03
C PHE A 24 -3.80 8.41 -2.85
N GLY A 25 -4.51 7.94 -3.87
CA GLY A 25 -4.18 6.67 -4.50
C GLY A 25 -3.86 6.68 -5.99
N LEU A 26 -3.74 7.85 -6.61
CA LEU A 26 -3.61 7.92 -8.07
C LEU A 26 -2.19 7.76 -8.57
N GLU A 27 -1.21 8.33 -7.89
CA GLU A 27 0.17 8.31 -8.34
C GLU A 27 1.10 7.70 -7.30
N PRO A 28 2.08 6.91 -7.71
CA PRO A 28 3.09 6.41 -6.78
C PRO A 28 3.97 7.57 -6.30
N SER A 29 4.61 7.38 -5.14
CA SER A 29 5.55 8.36 -4.63
C SER A 29 6.82 8.39 -5.50
N ILE A 30 7.55 9.50 -5.42
CA ILE A 30 8.85 9.60 -6.08
C ILE A 30 9.81 8.53 -5.54
N SER A 31 9.75 8.29 -4.22
CA SER A 31 10.55 7.25 -3.58
C SER A 31 10.25 5.87 -4.15
N ALA A 32 8.98 5.56 -4.42
CA ALA A 32 8.59 4.28 -5.01
C ALA A 32 9.13 4.14 -6.43
N LYS A 33 9.08 5.19 -7.22
CA LYS A 33 9.62 5.17 -8.58
C LYS A 33 11.13 4.90 -8.58
N LYS A 34 11.85 5.53 -7.67
CA LYS A 34 13.30 5.28 -7.51
C LYS A 34 13.57 3.87 -7.02
N ALA A 35 12.78 3.39 -6.05
CA ALA A 35 12.91 2.03 -5.52
C ALA A 35 12.67 0.99 -6.61
N LEU A 36 11.69 1.20 -7.49
CA LEU A 36 11.43 0.27 -8.59
C LEU A 36 12.65 0.10 -9.49
N ASN A 37 13.31 1.20 -9.83
CA ASN A 37 14.51 1.15 -10.65
C ASN A 37 15.61 0.34 -9.95
N PHE A 38 15.78 0.55 -8.65
CA PHE A 38 16.74 -0.20 -7.84
C PHE A 38 16.39 -1.69 -7.79
N PHE A 39 15.11 -2.02 -7.58
CA PHE A 39 14.65 -3.41 -7.53
C PHE A 39 14.91 -4.12 -8.86
N LYS A 40 14.63 -3.46 -9.98
CA LYS A 40 14.88 -4.03 -11.31
C LYS A 40 16.38 -4.23 -11.56
N GLU A 41 17.19 -3.25 -11.20
CA GLU A 41 18.65 -3.35 -11.35
C GLU A 41 19.22 -4.51 -10.55
N LYS A 42 18.74 -4.72 -9.32
CA LYS A 42 19.20 -5.78 -8.43
C LYS A 42 18.44 -7.10 -8.60
N LYS A 43 17.49 -7.16 -9.53
CA LYS A 43 16.62 -8.32 -9.78
C LYS A 43 15.82 -8.74 -8.54
N ILE A 44 15.40 -7.77 -7.75
CA ILE A 44 14.53 -7.98 -6.59
C ILE A 44 13.10 -7.97 -7.08
N ASN A 45 12.33 -9.04 -6.84
CA ASN A 45 10.96 -9.16 -7.32
C ASN A 45 9.96 -9.58 -6.24
N ASN A 46 10.35 -9.54 -4.98
CA ASN A 46 9.51 -9.94 -3.86
C ASN A 46 9.84 -9.07 -2.65
N ILE A 47 8.90 -8.25 -2.21
CA ILE A 47 9.12 -7.26 -1.15
C ILE A 47 7.96 -7.23 -0.16
N ILE A 48 8.19 -6.61 0.99
CA ILE A 48 7.16 -6.33 2.00
C ILE A 48 7.13 -4.81 2.19
N GLU A 49 5.94 -4.22 2.19
CA GLU A 49 5.75 -2.81 2.49
C GLU A 49 5.01 -2.65 3.81
N LEU A 50 5.63 -1.95 4.76
CA LEU A 50 5.03 -1.60 6.05
C LEU A 50 4.36 -0.24 5.93
N GLY A 51 3.16 -0.09 6.49
CA GLY A 51 2.43 1.16 6.44
C GLY A 51 1.95 1.50 5.04
N ALA A 52 1.34 0.52 4.37
CA ALA A 52 0.97 0.65 2.95
C ALA A 52 -0.09 1.73 2.68
N GLY A 53 -0.88 2.13 3.69
CA GLY A 53 -1.90 3.16 3.54
C GLY A 53 -2.98 2.75 2.55
N LEU A 54 -3.16 3.54 1.49
CA LEU A 54 -4.11 3.22 0.40
C LEU A 54 -3.50 2.31 -0.68
N GLY A 55 -2.24 1.95 -0.52
CA GLY A 55 -1.59 1.03 -1.42
C GLY A 55 -1.13 1.61 -2.75
N ARG A 56 -1.04 2.94 -2.88
CA ARG A 56 -0.61 3.54 -4.16
C ARG A 56 0.75 3.01 -4.62
N ASP A 57 1.70 2.86 -3.69
CA ASP A 57 3.02 2.35 -4.00
C ASP A 57 2.99 0.83 -4.18
N SER A 58 2.26 0.10 -3.32
CA SER A 58 2.10 -1.34 -3.44
C SER A 58 1.48 -1.73 -4.78
N ILE A 59 0.43 -1.04 -5.20
CA ILE A 59 -0.22 -1.26 -6.49
C ILE A 59 0.74 -0.97 -7.64
N PHE A 60 1.51 0.12 -7.53
CA PHE A 60 2.52 0.47 -8.52
C PHE A 60 3.56 -0.63 -8.69
N PHE A 61 4.09 -1.16 -7.59
CA PHE A 61 5.04 -2.26 -7.65
C PHE A 61 4.42 -3.52 -8.25
N ALA A 62 3.20 -3.86 -7.85
CA ALA A 62 2.49 -5.03 -8.38
C ALA A 62 2.27 -4.92 -9.89
N LYS A 63 1.90 -3.74 -10.38
CA LYS A 63 1.73 -3.50 -11.82
C LYS A 63 3.03 -3.60 -12.60
N ASN A 64 4.16 -3.51 -11.92
CA ASN A 64 5.48 -3.67 -12.52
C ASN A 64 6.10 -5.03 -12.21
N ASN A 65 5.27 -6.01 -11.90
CA ASN A 65 5.64 -7.42 -11.72
C ASN A 65 6.51 -7.69 -10.48
N ILE A 66 6.43 -6.80 -9.49
CA ILE A 66 7.05 -7.02 -8.18
C ILE A 66 5.99 -7.66 -7.28
N LYS A 67 6.28 -8.82 -6.71
CA LYS A 67 5.41 -9.45 -5.71
C LYS A 67 5.56 -8.70 -4.40
N ILE A 68 4.44 -8.32 -3.78
CA ILE A 68 4.48 -7.49 -2.59
C ILE A 68 3.43 -7.95 -1.57
N GLN A 69 3.84 -7.96 -0.30
CA GLN A 69 2.91 -8.08 0.82
C GLN A 69 2.76 -6.70 1.45
N ALA A 70 1.55 -6.15 1.40
CA ALA A 70 1.25 -4.83 1.94
C ALA A 70 0.66 -4.96 3.34
N LEU A 71 1.32 -4.38 4.32
CA LEU A 71 0.93 -4.45 5.72
C LEU A 71 0.51 -3.07 6.21
N ASP A 72 -0.60 -3.01 6.93
CA ASP A 72 -1.04 -1.77 7.55
C ASP A 72 -1.87 -2.08 8.79
N TYR A 73 -1.96 -1.13 9.70
CA TYR A 73 -2.83 -1.24 10.87
C TYR A 73 -4.26 -0.75 10.60
N SER A 74 -4.48 -0.03 9.50
CA SER A 74 -5.79 0.52 9.14
C SER A 74 -6.62 -0.51 8.38
N SER A 75 -7.72 -0.95 8.97
CA SER A 75 -8.64 -1.87 8.30
C SER A 75 -9.28 -1.23 7.07
N SER A 76 -9.62 0.05 7.13
CA SER A 76 -10.18 0.79 5.99
C SER A 76 -9.19 0.89 4.84
N GLY A 77 -7.92 1.15 5.15
CA GLY A 77 -6.86 1.19 4.14
C GLY A 77 -6.68 -0.16 3.46
N ILE A 78 -6.65 -1.23 4.23
CA ILE A 78 -6.50 -2.58 3.69
C ILE A 78 -7.70 -2.96 2.81
N GLU A 79 -8.93 -2.60 3.20
CA GLU A 79 -10.12 -2.85 2.36
C GLU A 79 -10.01 -2.14 1.01
N ILE A 80 -9.52 -0.91 1.00
CA ILE A 80 -9.33 -0.15 -0.23
C ILE A 80 -8.28 -0.81 -1.12
N ILE A 81 -7.17 -1.26 -0.53
CA ILE A 81 -6.15 -1.99 -1.29
C ILE A 81 -6.74 -3.26 -1.89
N ASN A 82 -7.48 -4.03 -1.10
CA ASN A 82 -8.10 -5.27 -1.59
C ASN A 82 -9.07 -5.01 -2.74
N HIS A 83 -9.82 -3.92 -2.68
CA HIS A 83 -10.70 -3.52 -3.77
C HIS A 83 -9.92 -3.22 -5.06
N LYS A 84 -8.82 -2.50 -4.93
CA LYS A 84 -7.94 -2.19 -6.06
C LYS A 84 -7.28 -3.44 -6.65
N ILE A 85 -6.89 -4.39 -5.81
CA ILE A 85 -6.33 -5.66 -6.25
C ILE A 85 -7.32 -6.41 -7.13
N LYS A 86 -8.57 -6.50 -6.71
CA LYS A 86 -9.62 -7.17 -7.50
C LYS A 86 -9.91 -6.43 -8.80
N ARG A 87 -10.05 -5.11 -8.72
CA ARG A 87 -10.35 -4.29 -9.89
C ARG A 87 -9.29 -4.43 -10.98
N ASP A 88 -8.03 -4.46 -10.59
CA ASP A 88 -6.90 -4.46 -11.53
C ASP A 88 -6.29 -5.86 -11.74
N ASN A 89 -6.91 -6.91 -11.21
CA ASN A 89 -6.46 -8.31 -11.37
C ASN A 89 -5.01 -8.53 -10.89
N LEU A 90 -4.69 -8.00 -9.72
CA LEU A 90 -3.32 -8.05 -9.18
C LEU A 90 -3.11 -9.10 -8.09
N SER A 91 -4.07 -10.02 -7.89
CA SER A 91 -4.02 -10.98 -6.78
C SER A 91 -2.81 -11.92 -6.82
N ASN A 92 -2.20 -12.12 -7.98
CA ASN A 92 -0.98 -12.92 -8.11
C ASN A 92 0.28 -12.18 -7.65
N TYR A 93 0.20 -10.85 -7.50
CA TYR A 93 1.37 -10.02 -7.18
C TYR A 93 1.28 -9.33 -5.84
N ILE A 94 0.09 -9.14 -5.28
CA ILE A 94 -0.07 -8.39 -4.05
C ILE A 94 -1.04 -9.09 -3.10
N SER A 95 -0.61 -9.23 -1.86
CA SER A 95 -1.44 -9.67 -0.74
C SER A 95 -1.40 -8.63 0.36
N THR A 96 -2.41 -8.65 1.23
CA THR A 96 -2.52 -7.67 2.31
C THR A 96 -2.64 -8.36 3.66
N LYS A 97 -2.24 -7.63 4.71
CA LYS A 97 -2.42 -8.10 6.08
C LYS A 97 -2.58 -6.90 7.01
N ILE A 98 -3.54 -6.98 7.92
CA ILE A 98 -3.71 -6.02 9.01
C ILE A 98 -2.78 -6.42 10.15
N ILE A 99 -2.01 -5.47 10.66
CA ILE A 99 -1.03 -5.72 11.72
C ILE A 99 -1.34 -5.00 13.02
#